data_2d6769742324b22863caefdd7ce9a4b0
#
_entry.id   2d6769742324b22863caefdd7ce9a4b0
#
_cell.length_a   1.000
_cell.length_b   1.000
_cell.length_c   1.000
_cell.angle_alpha   90.00
_cell.angle_beta   90.00
_cell.angle_gamma   90.00
#
_symmetry.space_group_name_H-M   'P 1'
#
loop_
_entity.id
_entity.type
_entity.pdbx_description
1 polymer ?
#
loop_
_entity_poly.entity_id
_entity_poly.type
_entity_poly.pdbx_seq_one_letter_code
_entity_poly.pdbx_strand_id
1 'polypeptide(L)'
;MGRAVAHAINAADGMDLVAAVDPSFEGINVGEVTGVDGYDFSVVSSPESLIGHGHLLVDVMVDFTHVDAARSNVRFCAANGIHAVVGTSGFTEADYGSIADLFTDSNCLIAPNFAIGAVLMIRFAELAAPYFDTAEIIDLHHDTKVDAPSGTAISTAERIAAANDEWAADPTRYETIPGARGAKGPCGIPIHSVRMRGMIAHQEVLLGTTGQTLSLRHDSYDRSSFMPGVVLAVRRVADVPGLTVGLDRILDL
;
A
#
# COMPACT_ATOMS: atom_id res chain seq x y z
N MET A 1 -6.42 3.81 -10.28
CA MET A 1 -6.77 3.87 -8.83
C MET A 1 -7.82 4.94 -8.56
N GLY A 2 -7.66 6.18 -8.99
CA GLY A 2 -8.57 7.30 -8.67
C GLY A 2 -10.05 7.00 -8.83
N ARG A 3 -10.48 6.36 -9.94
CA ARG A 3 -11.89 5.93 -10.13
C ARG A 3 -12.39 4.99 -9.04
N ALA A 4 -11.56 4.01 -8.66
CA ALA A 4 -11.94 3.06 -7.61
C ALA A 4 -12.06 3.75 -6.24
N VAL A 5 -11.18 4.72 -5.95
CA VAL A 5 -11.26 5.56 -4.74
C VAL A 5 -12.55 6.38 -4.76
N ALA A 6 -12.88 7.05 -5.87
CA ALA A 6 -14.11 7.83 -5.99
C ALA A 6 -15.36 6.99 -5.70
N HIS A 7 -15.44 5.78 -6.28
CA HIS A 7 -16.52 4.83 -5.98
C HIS A 7 -16.57 4.42 -4.50
N ALA A 8 -15.41 4.15 -3.90
CA ALA A 8 -15.34 3.72 -2.51
C ALA A 8 -15.75 4.84 -1.54
N ILE A 9 -15.31 6.06 -1.79
CA ILE A 9 -15.69 7.24 -0.99
C ILE A 9 -17.18 7.52 -1.14
N ASN A 10 -17.71 7.51 -2.37
CA ASN A 10 -19.15 7.72 -2.60
C ASN A 10 -20.05 6.67 -1.93
N ALA A 11 -19.54 5.43 -1.79
CA ALA A 11 -20.28 4.36 -1.12
C ALA A 11 -20.10 4.32 0.40
N ALA A 12 -19.17 5.12 0.94
CA ALA A 12 -18.84 5.11 2.36
C ALA A 12 -19.68 6.13 3.15
N ASP A 13 -20.43 5.67 4.15
CA ASP A 13 -21.22 6.56 4.99
C ASP A 13 -20.35 7.62 5.68
N GLY A 14 -20.80 8.88 5.64
CA GLY A 14 -20.13 10.02 6.29
C GLY A 14 -18.88 10.51 5.53
N MET A 15 -18.76 10.21 4.24
CA MET A 15 -17.74 10.72 3.37
C MET A 15 -18.34 11.33 2.11
N ASP A 16 -17.82 12.47 1.69
CA ASP A 16 -18.21 13.17 0.48
C ASP A 16 -16.99 13.39 -0.41
N LEU A 17 -17.09 13.05 -1.69
CA LEU A 17 -16.08 13.42 -2.67
C LEU A 17 -16.34 14.87 -3.10
N VAL A 18 -15.47 15.79 -2.70
CA VAL A 18 -15.65 17.24 -2.91
C VAL A 18 -14.76 17.81 -4.00
N ALA A 19 -13.71 17.08 -4.41
CA ALA A 19 -12.81 17.49 -5.48
C ALA A 19 -12.13 16.28 -6.12
N ALA A 20 -11.71 16.44 -7.38
CA ALA A 20 -10.88 15.47 -8.09
C ALA A 20 -9.79 16.21 -8.88
N VAL A 21 -8.56 15.69 -8.80
CA VAL A 21 -7.37 16.28 -9.45
C VAL A 21 -6.76 15.27 -10.40
N ASP A 22 -6.73 15.58 -11.68
CA ASP A 22 -6.01 14.81 -12.71
C ASP A 22 -5.78 15.70 -13.95
N PRO A 23 -4.52 16.04 -14.28
CA PRO A 23 -4.23 16.91 -15.44
C PRO A 23 -4.77 16.38 -16.77
N SER A 24 -4.94 15.06 -16.90
CA SER A 24 -5.41 14.42 -18.13
C SER A 24 -6.93 14.56 -18.35
N PHE A 25 -7.67 14.92 -17.30
CA PHE A 25 -9.14 15.03 -17.32
C PHE A 25 -9.65 16.40 -16.92
N GLU A 26 -8.77 17.42 -16.95
CA GLU A 26 -9.14 18.80 -16.60
C GLU A 26 -10.39 19.28 -17.33
N GLY A 27 -11.32 19.88 -16.58
CA GLY A 27 -12.57 20.43 -17.10
C GLY A 27 -13.69 19.42 -17.38
N ILE A 28 -13.40 18.11 -17.30
CA ILE A 28 -14.41 17.05 -17.50
C ILE A 28 -15.15 16.84 -16.18
N ASN A 29 -16.49 16.65 -16.24
CA ASN A 29 -17.29 16.36 -15.07
C ASN A 29 -16.81 15.07 -14.37
N VAL A 30 -16.71 15.11 -13.04
CA VAL A 30 -16.22 13.99 -12.22
C VAL A 30 -17.07 12.75 -12.42
N GLY A 31 -18.38 12.88 -12.55
CA GLY A 31 -19.28 11.75 -12.85
C GLY A 31 -18.95 11.05 -14.18
N GLU A 32 -18.63 11.82 -15.23
CA GLU A 32 -18.23 11.25 -16.53
C GLU A 32 -16.89 10.48 -16.41
N VAL A 33 -15.93 11.02 -15.65
CA VAL A 33 -14.62 10.39 -15.47
C VAL A 33 -14.72 9.14 -14.60
N THR A 34 -15.48 9.20 -13.52
CA THR A 34 -15.53 8.14 -12.51
C THR A 34 -16.61 7.10 -12.79
N GLY A 35 -17.71 7.48 -13.45
CA GLY A 35 -18.91 6.67 -13.56
C GLY A 35 -19.80 6.71 -12.32
N VAL A 36 -19.61 7.70 -11.44
CA VAL A 36 -20.42 7.92 -10.23
C VAL A 36 -21.36 9.10 -10.48
N ASP A 37 -22.65 8.89 -10.38
CA ASP A 37 -23.65 9.93 -10.60
C ASP A 37 -23.76 10.90 -9.40
N GLY A 38 -24.26 12.10 -9.66
CA GLY A 38 -24.64 13.06 -8.62
C GLY A 38 -23.57 14.11 -8.30
N TYR A 39 -22.44 14.11 -8.97
CA TYR A 39 -21.42 15.14 -8.82
C TYR A 39 -21.59 16.27 -9.85
N ASP A 40 -21.67 17.51 -9.37
CA ASP A 40 -21.80 18.72 -10.20
C ASP A 40 -20.53 19.58 -10.15
N PHE A 41 -19.37 18.94 -10.28
CA PHE A 41 -18.09 19.61 -10.38
C PHE A 41 -17.16 18.89 -11.37
N SER A 42 -16.20 19.66 -11.91
CA SER A 42 -15.23 19.15 -12.87
C SER A 42 -13.90 18.79 -12.22
N VAL A 43 -13.17 17.87 -12.84
CA VAL A 43 -11.79 17.56 -12.50
C VAL A 43 -10.91 18.80 -12.75
N VAL A 44 -10.00 19.08 -11.83
CA VAL A 44 -9.01 20.15 -11.97
C VAL A 44 -7.62 19.59 -12.27
N SER A 45 -6.74 20.41 -12.86
CA SER A 45 -5.39 19.97 -13.26
C SER A 45 -4.41 19.90 -12.09
N SER A 46 -4.65 20.65 -11.03
CA SER A 46 -3.78 20.67 -9.86
C SER A 46 -4.56 21.01 -8.59
N PRO A 47 -4.08 20.62 -7.39
CA PRO A 47 -4.76 20.96 -6.14
C PRO A 47 -4.76 22.46 -5.85
N GLU A 48 -3.78 23.22 -6.34
CA GLU A 48 -3.73 24.68 -6.22
C GLU A 48 -4.92 25.37 -6.89
N SER A 49 -5.48 24.77 -7.94
CA SER A 49 -6.67 25.27 -8.62
C SER A 49 -7.92 25.28 -7.74
N LEU A 50 -7.91 24.54 -6.64
CA LEU A 50 -9.00 24.49 -5.66
C LEU A 50 -8.97 25.68 -4.68
N ILE A 51 -7.80 26.30 -4.51
CA ILE A 51 -7.60 27.46 -3.64
C ILE A 51 -8.04 28.72 -4.41
N GLY A 52 -9.14 29.29 -4.08
CA GLY A 52 -9.61 30.55 -4.73
C GLY A 52 -11.04 30.52 -5.20
N HIS A 53 -11.67 29.37 -5.21
CA HIS A 53 -13.10 29.24 -5.56
C HIS A 53 -14.01 29.22 -4.33
N GLY A 54 -13.57 29.86 -3.20
CA GLY A 54 -14.36 30.09 -1.99
C GLY A 54 -14.58 28.79 -1.20
N HIS A 55 -14.00 28.70 -0.02
CA HIS A 55 -14.27 27.74 1.07
C HIS A 55 -14.55 26.27 0.64
N LEU A 56 -13.78 25.69 -0.28
CA LEU A 56 -13.80 24.27 -0.46
C LEU A 56 -13.13 23.64 0.78
N LEU A 57 -13.93 23.05 1.65
CA LEU A 57 -13.44 22.34 2.82
C LEU A 57 -13.02 20.94 2.36
N VAL A 58 -11.71 20.71 2.27
CA VAL A 58 -11.14 19.38 2.04
C VAL A 58 -10.49 18.94 3.34
N ASP A 59 -11.00 17.90 3.96
CA ASP A 59 -10.41 17.33 5.17
C ASP A 59 -9.24 16.40 4.83
N VAL A 60 -9.38 15.56 3.80
CA VAL A 60 -8.40 14.55 3.42
C VAL A 60 -8.20 14.50 1.91
N MET A 61 -6.94 14.49 1.47
CA MET A 61 -6.57 14.16 0.09
C MET A 61 -6.09 12.72 0.00
N VAL A 62 -6.61 11.97 -0.98
CA VAL A 62 -6.15 10.60 -1.29
C VAL A 62 -5.31 10.63 -2.56
N ASP A 63 -4.06 10.20 -2.49
CA ASP A 63 -3.10 10.22 -3.60
C ASP A 63 -2.69 8.81 -4.05
N PHE A 64 -2.92 8.52 -5.34
CA PHE A 64 -2.43 7.33 -6.04
C PHE A 64 -1.81 7.72 -7.40
N THR A 65 -1.03 8.78 -7.41
CA THR A 65 -0.35 9.32 -8.60
C THR A 65 1.00 8.62 -8.84
N HIS A 66 2.02 9.37 -9.22
CA HIS A 66 3.43 8.95 -9.28
C HIS A 66 4.23 9.79 -8.28
N VAL A 67 5.43 9.31 -7.90
CA VAL A 67 6.19 9.84 -6.76
C VAL A 67 6.45 11.35 -6.81
N ASP A 68 6.71 11.92 -7.99
CA ASP A 68 6.99 13.36 -8.10
C ASP A 68 5.72 14.21 -7.89
N ALA A 69 4.59 13.77 -8.43
CA ALA A 69 3.29 14.41 -8.16
C ALA A 69 2.91 14.24 -6.69
N ALA A 70 3.08 13.03 -6.12
CA ALA A 70 2.78 12.76 -4.73
C ALA A 70 3.60 13.64 -3.77
N ARG A 71 4.91 13.87 -4.05
CA ARG A 71 5.74 14.81 -3.29
C ARG A 71 5.18 16.23 -3.29
N SER A 72 4.66 16.70 -4.44
CA SER A 72 4.05 18.02 -4.56
C SER A 72 2.72 18.08 -3.82
N ASN A 73 1.86 17.08 -4.01
CA ASN A 73 0.55 16.97 -3.38
C ASN A 73 0.65 16.91 -1.85
N VAL A 74 1.62 16.15 -1.32
CA VAL A 74 1.88 16.04 0.13
C VAL A 74 2.29 17.40 0.72
N ARG A 75 3.18 18.15 0.04
CA ARG A 75 3.55 19.51 0.47
C ARG A 75 2.36 20.47 0.44
N PHE A 76 1.54 20.36 -0.59
CA PHE A 76 0.30 21.15 -0.69
C PHE A 76 -0.63 20.85 0.49
N CYS A 77 -0.85 19.58 0.82
CA CYS A 77 -1.67 19.18 1.97
C CYS A 77 -1.15 19.78 3.28
N ALA A 78 0.14 19.60 3.56
CA ALA A 78 0.75 20.14 4.78
C ALA A 78 0.61 21.66 4.89
N ALA A 79 0.84 22.38 3.77
CA ALA A 79 0.74 23.86 3.74
C ALA A 79 -0.70 24.39 3.92
N ASN A 80 -1.71 23.58 3.70
CA ASN A 80 -3.12 23.96 3.74
C ASN A 80 -3.91 23.27 4.88
N GLY A 81 -3.23 22.57 5.80
CA GLY A 81 -3.87 21.87 6.92
C GLY A 81 -4.76 20.70 6.50
N ILE A 82 -4.53 20.12 5.32
CA ILE A 82 -5.26 18.99 4.77
C ILE A 82 -4.54 17.69 5.17
N HIS A 83 -5.26 16.69 5.66
CA HIS A 83 -4.68 15.37 5.88
C HIS A 83 -4.39 14.68 4.55
N ALA A 84 -3.33 13.84 4.51
CA ALA A 84 -2.95 13.11 3.31
C ALA A 84 -2.97 11.60 3.51
N VAL A 85 -3.61 10.87 2.59
CA VAL A 85 -3.58 9.39 2.50
C VAL A 85 -2.93 9.03 1.17
N VAL A 86 -1.72 8.44 1.22
CA VAL A 86 -0.87 8.27 0.04
C VAL A 86 -0.59 6.79 -0.20
N GLY A 87 -1.01 6.32 -1.38
CA GLY A 87 -0.74 4.95 -1.86
C GLY A 87 0.32 4.91 -2.97
N THR A 88 0.94 6.03 -3.25
CA THR A 88 2.04 6.13 -4.22
C THR A 88 3.30 5.57 -3.60
N SER A 89 4.02 4.73 -4.34
CA SER A 89 5.31 4.16 -3.95
C SER A 89 6.49 4.98 -4.49
N GLY A 90 7.70 4.71 -3.99
CA GLY A 90 8.94 5.33 -4.50
C GLY A 90 9.46 6.50 -3.65
N PHE A 91 8.88 6.74 -2.48
CA PHE A 91 9.47 7.65 -1.49
C PHE A 91 10.77 7.07 -0.92
N THR A 92 11.74 7.95 -0.70
CA THR A 92 13.03 7.64 -0.07
C THR A 92 12.99 7.96 1.43
N GLU A 93 13.98 7.50 2.20
CA GLU A 93 14.14 7.87 3.62
C GLU A 93 14.24 9.40 3.79
N ALA A 94 14.91 10.10 2.87
CA ALA A 94 14.99 11.55 2.88
C ALA A 94 13.62 12.22 2.65
N ASP A 95 12.76 11.61 1.81
CA ASP A 95 11.38 12.07 1.63
C ASP A 95 10.59 11.90 2.93
N TYR A 96 10.68 10.74 3.58
CA TYR A 96 9.98 10.50 4.85
C TYR A 96 10.42 11.50 5.94
N GLY A 97 11.71 11.76 6.09
CA GLY A 97 12.22 12.78 7.01
C GLY A 97 11.62 14.17 6.73
N SER A 98 11.67 14.59 5.46
CA SER A 98 11.12 15.89 5.04
C SER A 98 9.62 16.00 5.26
N ILE A 99 8.87 14.92 4.99
CA ILE A 99 7.40 14.89 5.16
C ILE A 99 7.05 14.95 6.65
N ALA A 100 7.78 14.23 7.51
CA ALA A 100 7.55 14.26 8.95
C ALA A 100 7.67 15.68 9.53
N ASP A 101 8.63 16.48 9.03
CA ASP A 101 8.83 17.86 9.46
C ASP A 101 7.73 18.83 8.98
N LEU A 102 7.00 18.46 7.89
CA LEU A 102 5.97 19.33 7.31
C LEU A 102 4.60 19.19 8.00
N PHE A 103 4.25 17.99 8.48
CA PHE A 103 2.91 17.73 9.02
C PHE A 103 2.84 18.04 10.52
N THR A 104 2.65 19.32 10.85
CA THR A 104 2.48 19.84 12.22
C THR A 104 1.02 20.13 12.58
N ASP A 105 0.24 20.58 11.60
CA ASP A 105 -1.18 20.99 11.77
C ASP A 105 -2.17 20.01 11.13
N SER A 106 -1.67 19.08 10.33
CA SER A 106 -2.41 17.97 9.73
C SER A 106 -1.57 16.70 9.79
N ASN A 107 -2.09 15.59 9.27
CA ASN A 107 -1.43 14.28 9.34
C ASN A 107 -1.26 13.67 7.95
N CYS A 108 -0.24 12.83 7.79
CA CYS A 108 0.03 12.11 6.57
C CYS A 108 0.16 10.61 6.84
N LEU A 109 -0.58 9.80 6.12
CA LEU A 109 -0.41 8.35 6.11
C LEU A 109 0.07 7.92 4.72
N ILE A 110 1.27 7.33 4.67
CA ILE A 110 1.83 6.73 3.45
C ILE A 110 1.85 5.22 3.64
N ALA A 111 1.12 4.49 2.80
CA ALA A 111 1.12 3.03 2.88
C ALA A 111 1.47 2.41 1.52
N PRO A 112 2.48 1.52 1.47
CA PRO A 112 2.86 0.82 0.25
C PRO A 112 1.81 -0.21 -0.17
N ASN A 113 0.90 -0.58 0.75
CA ASN A 113 -0.18 -1.53 0.50
C ASN A 113 -1.41 -1.19 1.33
N PHE A 114 -2.55 -1.06 0.67
CA PHE A 114 -3.87 -0.82 1.28
C PHE A 114 -4.75 -2.07 1.35
N ALA A 115 -4.29 -3.23 0.86
CA ALA A 115 -5.01 -4.49 1.02
C ALA A 115 -4.89 -4.97 2.48
N ILE A 116 -5.94 -4.78 3.28
CA ILE A 116 -5.96 -5.13 4.71
C ILE A 116 -5.51 -6.58 4.92
N GLY A 117 -6.00 -7.51 4.10
CA GLY A 117 -5.61 -8.92 4.21
C GLY A 117 -4.12 -9.17 3.98
N ALA A 118 -3.45 -8.41 3.09
CA ALA A 118 -2.00 -8.50 2.91
C ALA A 118 -1.25 -7.96 4.14
N VAL A 119 -1.69 -6.86 4.71
CA VAL A 119 -1.10 -6.27 5.93
C VAL A 119 -1.26 -7.22 7.11
N LEU A 120 -2.45 -7.80 7.29
CA LEU A 120 -2.72 -8.81 8.33
C LEU A 120 -1.86 -10.07 8.13
N MET A 121 -1.76 -10.58 6.90
CA MET A 121 -0.91 -11.75 6.58
C MET A 121 0.54 -11.50 7.00
N ILE A 122 1.11 -10.34 6.67
CA ILE A 122 2.47 -9.97 7.04
C ILE A 122 2.61 -9.92 8.57
N ARG A 123 1.66 -9.27 9.24
CA ARG A 123 1.70 -9.15 10.71
C ARG A 123 1.57 -10.50 11.41
N PHE A 124 0.70 -11.39 10.92
CA PHE A 124 0.57 -12.73 11.47
C PHE A 124 1.81 -13.57 11.21
N ALA A 125 2.45 -13.43 10.05
CA ALA A 125 3.72 -14.10 9.75
C ALA A 125 4.83 -13.62 10.70
N GLU A 126 4.93 -12.32 10.93
CA GLU A 126 5.89 -11.72 11.89
C GLU A 126 5.66 -12.26 13.32
N LEU A 127 4.40 -12.29 13.79
CA LEU A 127 4.07 -12.81 15.11
C LEU A 127 4.35 -14.32 15.25
N ALA A 128 4.21 -15.08 14.16
CA ALA A 128 4.44 -16.51 14.16
C ALA A 128 5.94 -16.88 14.02
N ALA A 129 6.74 -16.04 13.36
CA ALA A 129 8.14 -16.31 13.03
C ALA A 129 9.00 -16.86 14.19
N PRO A 130 8.90 -16.33 15.44
CA PRO A 130 9.72 -16.83 16.58
C PRO A 130 9.45 -18.29 16.98
N TYR A 131 8.40 -18.91 16.44
CA TYR A 131 7.99 -20.28 16.79
C TYR A 131 8.31 -21.31 15.69
N PHE A 132 9.01 -20.87 14.62
CA PHE A 132 9.30 -21.70 13.45
C PHE A 132 10.77 -21.62 13.06
N ASP A 133 11.32 -22.70 12.51
CA ASP A 133 12.74 -22.81 12.18
C ASP A 133 13.05 -22.38 10.74
N THR A 134 12.08 -22.49 9.85
CA THR A 134 12.22 -22.24 8.40
C THR A 134 11.06 -21.43 7.86
N ALA A 135 11.31 -20.63 6.81
CA ALA A 135 10.28 -19.89 6.09
C ALA A 135 10.52 -19.93 4.59
N GLU A 136 9.44 -19.92 3.82
CA GLU A 136 9.44 -19.75 2.35
C GLU A 136 8.36 -18.72 1.97
N ILE A 137 8.61 -17.88 0.98
CA ILE A 137 7.63 -16.93 0.47
C ILE A 137 7.37 -17.21 -1.00
N ILE A 138 6.09 -17.29 -1.37
CA ILE A 138 5.65 -17.43 -2.76
C ILE A 138 4.91 -16.16 -3.17
N ASP A 139 5.49 -15.44 -4.12
CA ASP A 139 5.02 -14.16 -4.67
C ASP A 139 4.44 -14.41 -6.07
N LEU A 140 3.10 -14.30 -6.21
CA LEU A 140 2.41 -14.64 -7.45
C LEU A 140 1.73 -13.39 -8.03
N HIS A 141 2.10 -13.04 -9.27
CA HIS A 141 1.53 -11.89 -9.96
C HIS A 141 1.24 -12.20 -11.44
N HIS A 142 0.51 -11.26 -12.07
CA HIS A 142 0.23 -11.29 -13.49
C HIS A 142 1.53 -11.28 -14.33
N ASP A 143 1.46 -11.79 -15.55
CA ASP A 143 2.59 -11.96 -16.47
C ASP A 143 3.18 -10.64 -17.01
N THR A 144 2.51 -9.51 -16.79
CA THR A 144 3.00 -8.18 -17.17
C THR A 144 3.72 -7.42 -16.05
N LYS A 145 3.87 -8.00 -14.84
CA LYS A 145 4.67 -7.43 -13.76
C LYS A 145 6.16 -7.63 -14.04
N VAL A 146 6.89 -6.52 -14.22
CA VAL A 146 8.28 -6.50 -14.71
C VAL A 146 9.35 -6.72 -13.64
N ASP A 147 9.00 -6.46 -12.37
CA ASP A 147 9.89 -6.67 -11.23
C ASP A 147 9.64 -8.02 -10.54
N ALA A 148 10.66 -8.58 -9.95
CA ALA A 148 10.64 -9.78 -9.11
C ALA A 148 11.85 -9.79 -8.15
N PRO A 149 11.63 -10.10 -6.84
CA PRO A 149 10.33 -10.25 -6.16
C PRO A 149 9.53 -8.95 -6.07
N SER A 150 8.24 -9.03 -5.67
CA SER A 150 7.46 -7.82 -5.37
C SER A 150 7.96 -7.13 -4.10
N GLY A 151 7.72 -5.82 -4.00
CA GLY A 151 8.05 -5.06 -2.77
C GLY A 151 7.36 -5.63 -1.53
N THR A 152 6.14 -6.14 -1.66
CA THR A 152 5.43 -6.81 -0.57
C THR A 152 6.14 -8.07 -0.10
N ALA A 153 6.65 -8.90 -1.03
CA ALA A 153 7.39 -10.12 -0.68
C ALA A 153 8.73 -9.80 0.01
N ILE A 154 9.43 -8.77 -0.46
CA ILE A 154 10.67 -8.29 0.18
C ILE A 154 10.39 -7.80 1.59
N SER A 155 9.41 -6.92 1.76
CA SER A 155 9.03 -6.39 3.08
C SER A 155 8.56 -7.49 4.05
N THR A 156 7.84 -8.50 3.53
CA THR A 156 7.46 -9.68 4.34
C THR A 156 8.68 -10.42 4.83
N ALA A 157 9.64 -10.70 3.94
CA ALA A 157 10.88 -11.39 4.30
C ALA A 157 11.70 -10.60 5.34
N GLU A 158 11.79 -9.28 5.19
CA GLU A 158 12.47 -8.40 6.14
C GLU A 158 11.83 -8.45 7.53
N ARG A 159 10.50 -8.37 7.60
CA ARG A 159 9.77 -8.38 8.88
C ARG A 159 9.86 -9.71 9.60
N ILE A 160 9.67 -10.83 8.90
CA ILE A 160 9.81 -12.16 9.52
C ILE A 160 11.27 -12.46 9.90
N ALA A 161 12.24 -12.01 9.08
CA ALA A 161 13.66 -12.14 9.41
C ALA A 161 14.04 -11.36 10.67
N ALA A 162 13.49 -10.15 10.84
CA ALA A 162 13.74 -9.33 12.03
C ALA A 162 13.04 -9.86 13.29
N ALA A 163 12.00 -10.68 13.15
CA ALA A 163 11.25 -11.25 14.26
C ALA A 163 11.85 -12.55 14.83
N ASN A 164 12.82 -13.16 14.13
CA ASN A 164 13.52 -14.37 14.58
C ASN A 164 14.97 -14.35 14.13
N ASP A 165 15.90 -14.51 15.09
CA ASP A 165 17.35 -14.51 14.86
C ASP A 165 17.90 -15.92 14.54
N GLU A 166 17.11 -16.98 14.71
CA GLU A 166 17.56 -18.38 14.65
C GLU A 166 16.92 -19.17 13.49
N TRP A 167 17.08 -18.66 12.26
CA TRP A 167 16.63 -19.37 11.07
C TRP A 167 17.55 -20.54 10.72
N ALA A 168 16.98 -21.72 10.47
CA ALA A 168 17.74 -22.88 10.02
C ALA A 168 18.36 -22.63 8.63
N ALA A 169 19.58 -23.07 8.46
CA ALA A 169 20.27 -22.95 7.17
C ALA A 169 19.58 -23.80 6.10
N ASP A 170 19.53 -23.30 4.85
CA ASP A 170 19.06 -24.07 3.70
C ASP A 170 19.97 -25.32 3.53
N PRO A 171 19.42 -26.54 3.59
CA PRO A 171 20.18 -27.78 3.45
C PRO A 171 20.62 -28.07 2.02
N THR A 172 20.16 -27.29 1.03
CA THR A 172 20.44 -27.50 -0.39
C THR A 172 21.91 -27.27 -0.68
N ARG A 173 22.61 -28.31 -1.12
CA ARG A 173 24.06 -28.26 -1.43
C ARG A 173 24.34 -27.92 -2.89
N TYR A 174 23.42 -28.26 -3.79
CA TYR A 174 23.52 -27.96 -5.21
C TYR A 174 22.13 -27.84 -5.81
N GLU A 175 21.99 -26.98 -6.79
CA GLU A 175 20.77 -26.85 -7.59
C GLU A 175 20.99 -27.55 -8.93
N THR A 176 20.15 -28.52 -9.24
CA THR A 176 20.17 -29.20 -10.55
C THR A 176 19.87 -28.23 -11.69
N ILE A 177 19.01 -27.26 -11.41
CA ILE A 177 18.73 -26.10 -12.29
C ILE A 177 18.99 -24.84 -11.45
N PRO A 178 19.91 -23.96 -11.88
CA PRO A 178 20.20 -22.74 -11.14
C PRO A 178 18.95 -21.89 -10.91
N GLY A 179 18.75 -21.42 -9.67
CA GLY A 179 17.59 -20.63 -9.25
C GLY A 179 16.40 -21.47 -8.80
N ALA A 180 16.52 -22.79 -8.72
CA ALA A 180 15.43 -23.69 -8.28
C ALA A 180 14.96 -23.40 -6.83
N ARG A 181 15.86 -22.84 -5.99
CA ARG A 181 15.56 -22.45 -4.60
C ARG A 181 15.04 -20.99 -4.47
N GLY A 182 14.73 -20.35 -5.59
CA GLY A 182 14.27 -18.97 -5.58
C GLY A 182 15.39 -17.97 -5.27
N ALA A 183 14.99 -16.72 -5.01
CA ALA A 183 15.92 -15.68 -4.58
C ALA A 183 16.19 -15.78 -3.08
N LYS A 184 17.44 -15.57 -2.67
CA LYS A 184 17.80 -15.49 -1.25
C LYS A 184 17.42 -14.12 -0.71
N GLY A 185 16.39 -14.06 0.09
CA GLY A 185 15.98 -12.88 0.84
C GLY A 185 16.78 -12.66 2.14
N PRO A 186 16.35 -11.73 2.99
CA PRO A 186 16.92 -11.48 4.32
C PRO A 186 17.03 -12.77 5.13
N CYS A 187 18.11 -12.92 5.88
CA CYS A 187 18.45 -14.12 6.65
C CYS A 187 18.43 -15.44 5.85
N GLY A 188 18.52 -15.35 4.52
CA GLY A 188 18.49 -16.51 3.63
C GLY A 188 17.10 -17.10 3.36
N ILE A 189 16.03 -16.44 3.77
CA ILE A 189 14.64 -16.86 3.52
C ILE A 189 14.38 -16.87 2.01
N PRO A 190 14.02 -18.01 1.40
CA PRO A 190 13.78 -18.08 -0.03
C PRO A 190 12.50 -17.34 -0.45
N ILE A 191 12.57 -16.62 -1.57
CA ILE A 191 11.43 -15.96 -2.20
C ILE A 191 11.26 -16.52 -3.62
N HIS A 192 10.10 -17.09 -3.91
CA HIS A 192 9.75 -17.67 -5.19
C HIS A 192 8.79 -16.76 -5.93
N SER A 193 9.16 -16.24 -7.09
CA SER A 193 8.34 -15.31 -7.87
C SER A 193 7.67 -16.02 -9.03
N VAL A 194 6.35 -16.16 -8.95
CA VAL A 194 5.50 -16.68 -10.03
C VAL A 194 4.94 -15.53 -10.84
N ARG A 195 5.08 -15.58 -12.17
CA ARG A 195 4.52 -14.62 -13.13
C ARG A 195 3.72 -15.39 -14.17
N MET A 196 2.38 -15.32 -14.10
CA MET A 196 1.54 -16.07 -15.02
C MET A 196 0.19 -15.39 -15.26
N ARG A 197 -0.42 -15.71 -16.41
CA ARG A 197 -1.78 -15.27 -16.75
C ARG A 197 -2.79 -15.84 -15.79
N GLY A 198 -3.81 -15.05 -15.45
CA GLY A 198 -4.86 -15.42 -14.50
C GLY A 198 -4.53 -15.08 -13.05
N MET A 199 -3.27 -14.76 -12.72
CA MET A 199 -2.89 -14.19 -11.44
C MET A 199 -3.05 -12.67 -11.46
N ILE A 200 -3.36 -12.08 -10.31
CA ILE A 200 -3.39 -10.61 -10.11
C ILE A 200 -2.28 -10.22 -9.13
N ALA A 201 -2.50 -10.39 -7.84
CA ALA A 201 -1.51 -10.15 -6.79
C ALA A 201 -1.81 -11.04 -5.59
N HIS A 202 -0.97 -12.03 -5.38
CA HIS A 202 -1.16 -13.01 -4.32
C HIS A 202 0.18 -13.27 -3.63
N GLN A 203 0.13 -13.62 -2.36
CA GLN A 203 1.32 -14.03 -1.61
C GLN A 203 0.96 -15.14 -0.64
N GLU A 204 1.86 -16.11 -0.50
CA GLU A 204 1.79 -17.16 0.50
C GLU A 204 3.10 -17.17 1.29
N VAL A 205 2.99 -17.24 2.61
CA VAL A 205 4.10 -17.42 3.55
C VAL A 205 3.94 -18.78 4.17
N LEU A 206 4.97 -19.63 4.02
CA LEU A 206 5.05 -20.93 4.63
C LEU A 206 6.06 -20.88 5.78
N LEU A 207 5.63 -21.23 6.97
CA LEU A 207 6.50 -21.36 8.15
C LEU A 207 6.54 -22.82 8.57
N GLY A 208 7.73 -23.36 8.80
CA GLY A 208 7.92 -24.77 9.10
C GLY A 208 8.78 -25.00 10.32
N THR A 209 8.40 -25.99 11.14
CA THR A 209 9.19 -26.57 12.23
C THR A 209 8.91 -28.06 12.31
N THR A 210 9.61 -28.79 13.19
CA THR A 210 9.46 -30.24 13.32
C THR A 210 8.00 -30.65 13.52
N GLY A 211 7.47 -31.42 12.57
CA GLY A 211 6.14 -32.04 12.65
C GLY A 211 4.97 -31.13 12.28
N GLN A 212 5.20 -29.84 11.92
CA GLN A 212 4.12 -28.94 11.53
C GLN A 212 4.57 -27.84 10.56
N THR A 213 3.59 -27.32 9.83
CA THR A 213 3.72 -26.12 9.00
C THR A 213 2.56 -25.18 9.27
N LEU A 214 2.79 -23.88 9.12
CA LEU A 214 1.77 -22.84 9.08
C LEU A 214 1.82 -22.17 7.72
N SER A 215 0.68 -22.11 7.02
CA SER A 215 0.54 -21.37 5.76
C SER A 215 -0.35 -20.17 5.98
N LEU A 216 0.12 -19.00 5.57
CA LEU A 216 -0.62 -17.76 5.57
C LEU A 216 -0.71 -17.26 4.12
N ARG A 217 -1.92 -17.06 3.61
CA ARG A 217 -2.12 -16.67 2.22
C ARG A 217 -3.08 -15.49 2.10
N HIS A 218 -2.74 -14.57 1.21
CA HIS A 218 -3.60 -13.48 0.79
C HIS A 218 -3.72 -13.45 -0.73
N ASP A 219 -4.94 -13.27 -1.22
CA ASP A 219 -5.28 -13.19 -2.63
C ASP A 219 -6.04 -11.88 -2.93
N SER A 220 -5.47 -11.03 -3.79
CA SER A 220 -6.15 -9.88 -4.38
C SER A 220 -6.59 -10.23 -5.80
N TYR A 221 -7.88 -10.14 -6.07
CA TYR A 221 -8.47 -10.49 -7.36
C TYR A 221 -8.71 -9.28 -8.28
N ASP A 222 -8.78 -8.08 -7.68
CA ASP A 222 -8.90 -6.82 -8.41
C ASP A 222 -8.54 -5.63 -7.51
N ARG A 223 -8.65 -4.40 -8.06
CA ARG A 223 -8.29 -3.16 -7.34
C ARG A 223 -9.25 -2.80 -6.21
N SER A 224 -10.44 -3.40 -6.14
CA SER A 224 -11.38 -3.16 -5.04
C SER A 224 -10.84 -3.67 -3.71
N SER A 225 -9.92 -4.64 -3.73
CA SER A 225 -9.25 -5.18 -2.54
C SER A 225 -8.51 -4.12 -1.71
N PHE A 226 -8.10 -3.00 -2.33
CA PHE A 226 -7.45 -1.89 -1.62
C PHE A 226 -8.44 -0.92 -0.97
N MET A 227 -9.67 -0.86 -1.45
CA MET A 227 -10.63 0.19 -1.10
C MET A 227 -11.05 0.19 0.38
N PRO A 228 -11.27 -0.97 1.03
CA PRO A 228 -11.54 -1.00 2.48
C PRO A 228 -10.40 -0.36 3.30
N GLY A 229 -9.16 -0.59 2.92
CA GLY A 229 -8.00 0.02 3.58
C GLY A 229 -7.88 1.52 3.31
N VAL A 230 -8.23 1.97 2.10
CA VAL A 230 -8.27 3.41 1.76
C VAL A 230 -9.34 4.12 2.59
N VAL A 231 -10.57 3.58 2.64
CA VAL A 231 -11.66 4.15 3.44
C VAL A 231 -11.30 4.19 4.92
N LEU A 232 -10.69 3.12 5.45
CA LEU A 232 -10.21 3.09 6.83
C LEU A 232 -9.14 4.16 7.08
N ALA A 233 -8.18 4.32 6.15
CA ALA A 233 -7.13 5.33 6.26
C ALA A 233 -7.71 6.75 6.27
N VAL A 234 -8.66 7.04 5.39
CA VAL A 234 -9.35 8.34 5.36
C VAL A 234 -10.05 8.63 6.69
N ARG A 235 -10.71 7.62 7.28
CA ARG A 235 -11.39 7.76 8.60
C ARG A 235 -10.43 8.00 9.77
N ARG A 236 -9.23 7.41 9.71
CA ARG A 236 -8.32 7.33 10.85
C ARG A 236 -7.11 8.27 10.75
N VAL A 237 -6.84 8.86 9.58
CA VAL A 237 -5.64 9.70 9.40
C VAL A 237 -5.63 10.90 10.35
N ALA A 238 -6.77 11.45 10.70
CA ALA A 238 -6.86 12.55 11.67
C ALA A 238 -6.44 12.15 13.10
N ASP A 239 -6.52 10.86 13.45
CA ASP A 239 -6.24 10.34 14.78
C ASP A 239 -4.75 9.99 14.98
N VAL A 240 -3.94 9.98 13.91
CA VAL A 240 -2.52 9.57 13.95
C VAL A 240 -1.60 10.75 13.65
N PRO A 241 -1.04 11.42 14.67
CA PRO A 241 -0.30 12.67 14.50
C PRO A 241 0.94 12.56 13.61
N GLY A 242 1.16 13.58 12.78
CA GLY A 242 2.33 13.71 11.94
C GLY A 242 2.37 12.73 10.77
N LEU A 243 3.54 12.13 10.52
CA LEU A 243 3.73 11.12 9.48
C LEU A 243 3.57 9.71 10.04
N THR A 244 2.68 8.95 9.45
CA THR A 244 2.54 7.50 9.68
C THR A 244 2.90 6.73 8.41
N VAL A 245 3.80 5.75 8.53
CA VAL A 245 4.18 4.85 7.43
C VAL A 245 3.67 3.45 7.72
N GLY A 246 2.88 2.91 6.77
CA GLY A 246 2.24 1.59 6.88
C GLY A 246 0.80 1.65 7.37
N LEU A 247 -0.02 0.76 6.80
CA LEU A 247 -1.44 0.66 7.17
C LEU A 247 -1.64 -0.06 8.52
N ASP A 248 -0.69 -0.88 8.93
CA ASP A 248 -0.71 -1.62 10.20
C ASP A 248 -0.87 -0.70 11.42
N ARG A 249 -0.33 0.51 11.35
CA ARG A 249 -0.45 1.51 12.44
C ARG A 249 -1.88 1.92 12.75
N ILE A 250 -2.78 1.92 11.75
CA ILE A 250 -4.19 2.28 11.94
C ILE A 250 -5.10 1.06 12.10
N LEU A 251 -4.54 -0.16 12.02
CA LEU A 251 -5.26 -1.41 12.32
C LEU A 251 -5.15 -1.80 13.81
N ASP A 252 -4.45 -1.01 14.62
CA ASP A 252 -4.18 -1.28 16.04
C ASP A 252 -3.49 -2.64 16.27
N LEU A 253 -2.47 -2.99 15.42
CA LEU A 253 -1.76 -4.27 15.37
C LEU A 253 -0.31 -4.20 15.86
#